data_9a511c83d59bc0ee1d1512f337c1fa63
#
_entry.id   9a511c83d59bc0ee1d1512f337c1fa63
#
_cell.length_a   1.000
_cell.length_b   1.000
_cell.length_c   1.000
_cell.angle_alpha   90.00
_cell.angle_beta   90.00
_cell.angle_gamma   90.00
#
_symmetry.space_group_name_H-M   'P 1'
#
loop_
_entity.id
_entity.type
_entity.pdbx_description
1 polymer ?
#
loop_
_entity_poly.entity_id
_entity_poly.type
_entity_poly.pdbx_seq_one_letter_code
_entity_poly.pdbx_strand_id
1 'polypeptide(L)' 'MIIRSSSLEFFLARAAQAHAEAEEATLDHVRERCLRSEAAWIAFAEKAKRSEQVKIDEALRKAKEHFAA' A
#
# COMPACT_ATOMS: atom_id res chain seq x y z
N MET A 1 -7.46 -15.52 13.33
CA MET A 1 -7.68 -14.21 12.82
C MET A 1 -6.62 -13.73 11.89
N ILE A 2 -7.07 -13.17 10.85
CA ILE A 2 -6.17 -12.70 9.85
C ILE A 2 -5.64 -11.37 10.18
N ILE A 3 -4.38 -11.25 10.07
CA ILE A 3 -3.77 -9.99 10.22
C ILE A 3 -3.49 -9.45 8.86
N ARG A 4 -4.45 -8.83 8.30
CA ARG A 4 -4.23 -8.15 7.08
C ARG A 4 -3.52 -6.87 7.38
N SER A 5 -2.84 -6.38 6.41
CA SER A 5 -2.20 -5.12 6.57
C SER A 5 -3.25 -4.03 6.47
N SER A 6 -3.76 -3.60 7.60
CA SER A 6 -4.69 -2.48 7.59
C SER A 6 -4.04 -1.25 7.02
N SER A 7 -2.72 -1.13 7.19
CA SER A 7 -1.98 -0.02 6.61
C SER A 7 -2.05 -0.03 5.10
N LEU A 8 -1.89 -1.21 4.51
CA LEU A 8 -1.97 -1.32 3.05
C LEU A 8 -3.33 -0.88 2.56
N GLU A 9 -4.39 -1.38 3.18
CA GLU A 9 -5.74 -1.02 2.78
C GLU A 9 -5.99 0.46 2.95
N PHE A 10 -5.50 1.03 4.04
CA PHE A 10 -5.64 2.45 4.29
C PHE A 10 -4.94 3.27 3.20
N PHE A 11 -3.71 2.90 2.86
CA PHE A 11 -2.96 3.64 1.85
C PHE A 11 -3.63 3.54 0.49
N LEU A 12 -4.15 2.37 0.13
CA LEU A 12 -4.82 2.20 -1.15
C LEU A 12 -6.11 3.02 -1.20
N ALA A 13 -6.85 3.06 -0.10
CA ALA A 13 -8.07 3.86 -0.05
C ALA A 13 -7.76 5.34 -0.19
N ARG A 14 -6.68 5.80 0.44
CA ARG A 14 -6.30 7.20 0.33
C ARG A 14 -5.83 7.54 -1.08
N ALA A 15 -5.11 6.60 -1.72
CA ALA A 15 -4.68 6.82 -3.10
C ALA A 15 -5.89 6.93 -4.03
N ALA A 16 -6.89 6.08 -3.84
CA ALA A 16 -8.10 6.13 -4.64
C ALA A 16 -8.84 7.44 -4.44
N GLN A 17 -8.89 7.91 -3.19
CA GLN A 17 -9.54 9.17 -2.89
C GLN A 17 -8.84 10.33 -3.58
N ALA A 18 -7.50 10.35 -3.50
CA ALA A 18 -6.74 11.41 -4.14
C ALA A 18 -6.91 11.40 -5.65
N HIS A 19 -6.97 10.19 -6.23
CA HIS A 19 -7.19 10.04 -7.66
C HIS A 19 -8.55 10.63 -8.06
N ALA A 20 -9.59 10.31 -7.31
CA ALA A 20 -10.92 10.82 -7.60
C ALA A 20 -10.96 12.33 -7.49
N GLU A 21 -10.29 12.87 -6.47
CA GLU A 21 -10.24 14.32 -6.31
C GLU A 21 -9.51 14.99 -7.47
N ALA A 22 -8.46 14.32 -7.97
CA ALA A 22 -7.75 14.86 -9.13
C ALA A 22 -8.64 14.92 -10.35
N GLU A 23 -9.46 13.88 -10.53
CA GLU A 23 -10.35 13.85 -11.68
C GLU A 23 -11.44 14.90 -11.61
N GLU A 24 -11.86 15.26 -10.40
CA GLU A 24 -12.87 16.27 -10.21
C GLU A 24 -12.32 17.68 -10.22
N ALA A 25 -11.01 17.83 -10.09
CA ALA A 25 -10.42 19.15 -9.99
C ALA A 25 -10.51 19.90 -11.30
N THR A 26 -10.93 21.16 -11.21
CA THR A 26 -11.02 22.01 -12.39
C THR A 26 -9.83 22.94 -12.55
N LEU A 27 -9.06 23.13 -11.47
CA LEU A 27 -7.88 23.97 -11.49
C LEU A 27 -6.64 23.11 -11.60
N ASP A 28 -5.72 23.51 -12.46
CA ASP A 28 -4.53 22.68 -12.73
C ASP A 28 -3.70 22.46 -11.49
N HIS A 29 -3.48 23.50 -10.70
CA HIS A 29 -2.62 23.31 -9.53
C HIS A 29 -3.27 22.43 -8.47
N VAL A 30 -4.59 22.41 -8.41
CA VAL A 30 -5.29 21.51 -7.49
C VAL A 30 -5.15 20.07 -7.98
N ARG A 31 -5.33 19.87 -9.28
CA ARG A 31 -5.17 18.54 -9.87
C ARG A 31 -3.77 18.02 -9.65
N GLU A 32 -2.77 18.85 -9.87
CA GLU A 32 -1.38 18.42 -9.68
C GLU A 32 -1.09 18.05 -8.24
N ARG A 33 -1.65 18.80 -7.29
CA ARG A 33 -1.47 18.49 -5.88
C ARG A 33 -2.12 17.14 -5.55
N CYS A 34 -3.30 16.89 -6.08
CA CYS A 34 -3.97 15.63 -5.83
C CYS A 34 -3.22 14.46 -6.45
N LEU A 35 -2.65 14.66 -7.63
CA LEU A 35 -1.87 13.60 -8.27
C LEU A 35 -0.59 13.31 -7.49
N ARG A 36 0.06 14.34 -6.94
CA ARG A 36 1.22 14.11 -6.09
C ARG A 36 0.85 13.36 -4.83
N SER A 37 -0.30 13.69 -4.27
CA SER A 37 -0.79 13.00 -3.09
C SER A 37 -1.07 11.55 -3.39
N GLU A 38 -1.70 11.29 -4.53
CA GLU A 38 -1.97 9.92 -4.96
C GLU A 38 -0.67 9.14 -5.09
N ALA A 39 0.33 9.73 -5.74
CA ALA A 39 1.61 9.05 -5.94
C ALA A 39 2.27 8.73 -4.60
N ALA A 40 2.18 9.63 -3.63
CA ALA A 40 2.76 9.40 -2.33
C ALA A 40 2.05 8.25 -1.61
N TRP A 41 0.72 8.21 -1.69
CA TRP A 41 -0.02 7.12 -1.06
C TRP A 41 0.26 5.78 -1.71
N ILE A 42 0.43 5.77 -3.03
CA ILE A 42 0.80 4.54 -3.74
C ILE A 42 2.17 4.06 -3.30
N ALA A 43 3.13 4.98 -3.12
CA ALA A 43 4.45 4.60 -2.67
C ALA A 43 4.40 3.98 -1.27
N PHE A 44 3.59 4.54 -0.37
CA PHE A 44 3.40 3.96 0.95
C PHE A 44 2.76 2.59 0.86
N ALA A 45 1.78 2.43 -0.04
CA ALA A 45 1.11 1.15 -0.21
C ALA A 45 2.08 0.09 -0.70
N GLU A 46 2.96 0.45 -1.63
CA GLU A 46 3.92 -0.50 -2.15
C GLU A 46 4.93 -0.91 -1.09
N LYS A 47 5.32 0.03 -0.25
CA LYS A 47 6.23 -0.28 0.83
C LYS A 47 5.58 -1.23 1.83
N ALA A 48 4.32 -0.98 2.17
CA ALA A 48 3.60 -1.85 3.08
C ALA A 48 3.44 -3.25 2.51
N LYS A 49 3.18 -3.33 1.21
CA LYS A 49 3.03 -4.60 0.53
C LYS A 49 4.33 -5.40 0.56
N ARG A 50 5.46 -4.74 0.30
CA ARG A 50 6.75 -5.43 0.34
C ARG A 50 7.07 -5.90 1.75
N SER A 51 6.77 -5.09 2.74
CA SER A 51 7.00 -5.44 4.12
C SER A 51 6.20 -6.68 4.52
N GLU A 52 4.95 -6.72 4.08
CA GLU A 52 4.09 -7.85 4.36
C GLU A 52 4.61 -9.10 3.66
N GLN A 53 5.09 -8.96 2.42
CA GLN A 53 5.63 -10.08 1.67
C GLN A 53 6.88 -10.66 2.35
N VAL A 54 7.72 -9.80 2.88
CA VAL A 54 8.90 -10.26 3.59
C VAL A 54 8.50 -11.09 4.82
N LYS A 55 7.48 -10.65 5.54
CA LYS A 55 7.02 -11.40 6.70
C LYS A 55 6.48 -12.76 6.32
N ILE A 56 5.75 -12.82 5.22
CA ILE A 56 5.20 -14.08 4.73
C ILE A 56 6.33 -15.02 4.33
N ASP A 57 7.32 -14.50 3.60
CA ASP A 57 8.44 -15.30 3.15
C ASP A 57 9.24 -15.84 4.32
N GLU A 58 9.43 -15.03 5.35
CA GLU A 58 10.14 -15.47 6.53
C GLU A 58 9.38 -16.54 7.29
N ALA A 59 8.08 -16.39 7.39
CA ALA A 59 7.26 -17.37 8.07
C ALA A 59 7.32 -18.70 7.34
N LEU A 60 7.28 -18.67 6.01
CA LEU A 60 7.35 -19.88 5.22
C LEU A 60 8.73 -20.54 5.34
N ARG A 61 9.79 -19.74 5.34
CA ARG A 61 11.13 -20.28 5.48
C ARG A 61 11.30 -20.95 6.84
N LYS A 62 10.80 -20.33 7.89
CA LYS A 62 10.91 -20.92 9.23
C LYS A 62 10.11 -22.21 9.33
N ALA A 63 8.94 -22.25 8.70
CA ALA A 63 8.15 -23.46 8.70
C ALA A 63 8.88 -24.59 7.99
N LYS A 64 9.52 -24.29 6.87
CA LYS A 64 10.29 -25.27 6.15
C LYS A 64 11.45 -25.79 6.96
N GLU A 65 12.16 -24.90 7.63
CA GLU A 65 13.27 -25.30 8.45
C GLU A 65 12.83 -26.19 9.59
N HIS A 66 11.70 -25.89 10.17
CA HIS A 66 11.15 -26.68 11.24
C HIS A 66 10.85 -28.10 10.79
N PHE A 67 10.26 -28.24 9.62
CA PHE A 67 9.93 -29.57 9.10
C PHE A 67 11.16 -30.30 8.59
N ALA A 68 12.15 -29.59 8.13
CA ALA A 68 13.36 -30.23 7.61
C ALA A 68 14.23 -30.78 8.74
N ALA A 69 14.14 -30.24 9.90
CA ALA A 69 14.89 -30.73 11.04
C ALA A 69 14.29 -32.02 11.55
#